data_12f0e5bc66f390ceab1943a22314eeea
#
_entry.id   12f0e5bc66f390ceab1943a22314eeea
#
_cell.length_a   1.000
_cell.length_b   1.000
_cell.length_c   1.000
_cell.angle_alpha   90.00
_cell.angle_beta   90.00
_cell.angle_gamma   90.00
#
_symmetry.space_group_name_H-M   'P 1'
#
loop_
_entity.id
_entity.type
_entity.pdbx_description
1 polymer ?
#
loop_
_entity_poly.entity_id
_entity_poly.type
_entity_poly.pdbx_seq_one_letter_code
_entity_poly.pdbx_strand_id
1 'polypeptide(L)'
;PPPQPQATQAPAPVVTQAPPPPPPPPTTASVTIDNLAFLPGSVTVTVGSTVVWRNGDQFPHDVTADGGGFGSNTLQRGDTFSTTFSSAGTFTYMCTIHPSMHGTIVVN
;
A
#
# COMPACT_ATOMS: atom_id res chain seq x y z
N PRO A 1 -12.25 13.46 67.46
CA PRO A 1 -12.15 14.63 66.61
C PRO A 1 -12.99 14.44 65.33
N PRO A 2 -13.67 15.49 64.86
CA PRO A 2 -14.43 15.38 63.64
C PRO A 2 -13.53 15.03 62.45
N PRO A 3 -13.97 14.23 61.49
CA PRO A 3 -13.18 13.91 60.31
C PRO A 3 -12.91 15.20 59.51
N GLN A 4 -11.68 15.36 59.11
CA GLN A 4 -11.31 16.48 58.25
C GLN A 4 -11.99 16.32 56.89
N PRO A 5 -12.53 17.41 56.30
CA PRO A 5 -13.05 17.32 54.95
C PRO A 5 -11.92 16.93 54.01
N GLN A 6 -12.15 15.86 53.27
CA GLN A 6 -11.20 15.40 52.28
C GLN A 6 -11.23 16.37 51.10
N ALA A 7 -10.06 16.87 50.73
CA ALA A 7 -9.96 17.77 49.60
C ALA A 7 -10.37 17.01 48.32
N THR A 8 -11.40 17.51 47.67
CA THR A 8 -11.81 16.95 46.38
C THR A 8 -10.85 17.46 45.33
N GLN A 9 -10.08 16.56 44.80
CA GLN A 9 -9.18 16.90 43.70
C GLN A 9 -9.99 17.17 42.46
N ALA A 10 -9.79 18.33 41.84
CA ALA A 10 -10.44 18.62 40.56
C ALA A 10 -9.99 17.58 39.52
N PRO A 11 -10.90 17.13 38.64
CA PRO A 11 -10.51 16.21 37.58
C PRO A 11 -9.40 16.87 36.74
N ALA A 12 -8.39 16.09 36.39
CA ALA A 12 -7.31 16.57 35.52
C ALA A 12 -7.91 17.06 34.19
N PRO A 13 -7.41 18.17 33.63
CA PRO A 13 -7.92 18.62 32.34
C PRO A 13 -7.72 17.53 31.33
N VAL A 14 -8.81 17.21 30.63
CA VAL A 14 -8.76 16.26 29.53
C VAL A 14 -8.03 16.94 28.38
N VAL A 15 -6.86 16.42 28.04
CA VAL A 15 -6.15 16.90 26.86
C VAL A 15 -6.91 16.37 25.65
N THR A 16 -7.72 17.24 25.06
CA THR A 16 -8.40 16.89 23.83
C THR A 16 -7.38 16.97 22.71
N GLN A 17 -6.96 15.81 22.26
CA GLN A 17 -6.06 15.73 21.10
C GLN A 17 -6.86 16.12 19.86
N ALA A 18 -6.32 17.02 19.04
CA ALA A 18 -6.94 17.34 17.76
C ALA A 18 -7.15 16.04 16.97
N PRO A 19 -8.28 15.89 16.24
CA PRO A 19 -8.44 14.72 15.41
C PRO A 19 -7.29 14.62 14.41
N PRO A 20 -6.80 13.42 14.11
CA PRO A 20 -5.74 13.26 13.11
C PRO A 20 -6.18 13.88 11.80
N PRO A 21 -5.27 14.44 11.00
CA PRO A 21 -5.64 14.96 9.70
C PRO A 21 -6.25 13.82 8.88
N PRO A 22 -7.20 14.11 7.99
CA PRO A 22 -7.78 13.09 7.13
C PRO A 22 -6.65 12.42 6.33
N PRO A 23 -6.74 11.11 6.04
CA PRO A 23 -5.76 10.46 5.20
C PRO A 23 -5.71 11.14 3.83
N PRO A 24 -4.55 11.16 3.17
CA PRO A 24 -4.48 11.68 1.80
C PRO A 24 -5.49 10.95 0.92
N PRO A 25 -6.10 11.64 -0.07
CA PRO A 25 -7.05 10.99 -0.96
C PRO A 25 -6.37 9.85 -1.73
N PRO A 26 -7.15 8.83 -2.16
CA PRO A 26 -6.63 7.78 -3.01
C PRO A 26 -6.04 8.36 -4.30
N THR A 27 -4.96 7.76 -4.75
CA THR A 27 -4.26 8.17 -5.97
C THR A 27 -4.09 6.97 -6.89
N THR A 28 -3.62 7.24 -8.11
CA THR A 28 -3.20 6.22 -9.05
C THR A 28 -1.69 6.28 -9.15
N ALA A 29 -1.03 5.16 -8.88
CA ALA A 29 0.41 5.02 -9.02
C ALA A 29 0.71 4.10 -10.19
N SER A 30 1.86 4.28 -10.83
CA SER A 30 2.27 3.50 -12.00
C SER A 30 3.57 2.77 -11.73
N VAL A 31 3.63 1.53 -12.18
CA VAL A 31 4.84 0.71 -12.21
C VAL A 31 5.09 0.32 -13.67
N THR A 32 6.29 0.58 -14.14
CA THR A 32 6.72 0.14 -15.46
C THR A 32 7.52 -1.14 -15.32
N ILE A 33 7.23 -2.11 -16.18
CA ILE A 33 8.02 -3.32 -16.30
C ILE A 33 8.94 -3.12 -17.49
N ASP A 34 10.24 -3.11 -17.24
CA ASP A 34 11.23 -2.92 -18.28
C ASP A 34 12.56 -3.51 -17.83
N ASN A 35 13.33 -4.01 -18.80
CA ASN A 35 14.64 -4.57 -18.55
C ASN A 35 14.64 -5.62 -17.42
N LEU A 36 13.61 -6.49 -17.43
CA LEU A 36 13.43 -7.57 -16.44
C LEU A 36 13.34 -7.05 -15.00
N ALA A 37 12.71 -5.89 -14.80
CA ALA A 37 12.54 -5.27 -13.48
C ALA A 37 11.20 -4.56 -13.37
N PHE A 38 10.68 -4.49 -12.16
CA PHE A 38 9.58 -3.60 -11.81
C PHE A 38 10.15 -2.25 -11.38
N LEU A 39 9.72 -1.15 -12.02
CA LEU A 39 10.25 0.19 -11.83
C LEU A 39 9.14 1.20 -11.49
N PRO A 40 9.12 1.79 -10.29
CA PRO A 40 10.00 1.54 -9.17
C PRO A 40 9.73 0.18 -8.52
N GLY A 41 10.73 -0.39 -7.87
CA GLY A 41 10.59 -1.70 -7.20
C GLY A 41 9.76 -1.65 -5.92
N SER A 42 9.52 -0.47 -5.37
CA SER A 42 8.67 -0.26 -4.19
C SER A 42 7.85 1.00 -4.38
N VAL A 43 6.56 0.92 -4.09
CA VAL A 43 5.61 2.02 -4.21
C VAL A 43 4.81 2.11 -2.92
N THR A 44 4.64 3.33 -2.41
CA THR A 44 3.80 3.61 -1.24
C THR A 44 2.56 4.36 -1.69
N VAL A 45 1.41 3.85 -1.31
CA VAL A 45 0.10 4.45 -1.63
C VAL A 45 -0.78 4.48 -0.39
N THR A 46 -1.91 5.20 -0.48
CA THR A 46 -2.93 5.19 0.57
C THR A 46 -4.02 4.17 0.25
N VAL A 47 -4.75 3.76 1.30
CA VAL A 47 -5.91 2.86 1.16
C VAL A 47 -6.87 3.43 0.12
N GLY A 48 -7.36 2.59 -0.77
CA GLY A 48 -8.24 2.95 -1.86
C GLY A 48 -7.53 3.35 -3.14
N SER A 49 -6.20 3.43 -3.12
CA SER A 49 -5.40 3.77 -4.31
C SER A 49 -5.32 2.60 -5.29
N THR A 50 -5.15 2.94 -6.54
CA THR A 50 -4.98 1.99 -7.65
C THR A 50 -3.54 2.02 -8.11
N VAL A 51 -2.96 0.85 -8.32
CA VAL A 51 -1.63 0.72 -8.93
C VAL A 51 -1.81 0.11 -10.31
N VAL A 52 -1.17 0.69 -11.30
CA VAL A 52 -1.20 0.25 -12.69
C VAL A 52 0.19 -0.21 -13.08
N TRP A 53 0.31 -1.44 -13.55
CA TRP A 53 1.53 -1.97 -14.13
C TRP A 53 1.40 -1.95 -15.65
N ARG A 54 2.45 -1.53 -16.32
CA ARG A 54 2.53 -1.56 -17.79
C ARG A 54 3.80 -2.29 -18.20
N ASN A 55 3.65 -3.30 -19.04
CA ASN A 55 4.81 -3.99 -19.61
C ASN A 55 5.38 -3.18 -20.76
N GLY A 56 6.53 -2.55 -20.53
CA GLY A 56 7.31 -1.85 -21.55
C GLY A 56 8.45 -2.71 -22.11
N ASP A 57 8.63 -3.92 -21.59
CA ASP A 57 9.68 -4.84 -21.99
C ASP A 57 9.28 -5.59 -23.25
N GLN A 58 10.27 -6.07 -23.97
CA GLN A 58 10.05 -6.95 -25.12
C GLN A 58 9.68 -8.39 -24.70
N PHE A 59 9.93 -8.77 -23.44
CA PHE A 59 9.60 -10.09 -22.91
C PHE A 59 8.22 -10.09 -22.23
N PRO A 60 7.51 -11.23 -22.24
CA PRO A 60 6.28 -11.35 -21.49
C PRO A 60 6.56 -11.39 -19.99
N HIS A 61 5.67 -10.81 -19.22
CA HIS A 61 5.74 -10.77 -17.76
C HIS A 61 4.35 -10.96 -17.15
N ASP A 62 4.30 -11.23 -15.86
CA ASP A 62 3.07 -11.14 -15.09
C ASP A 62 3.31 -10.44 -13.74
N VAL A 63 2.22 -10.12 -13.06
CA VAL A 63 2.24 -9.55 -11.71
C VAL A 63 1.46 -10.52 -10.84
N THR A 64 2.13 -11.15 -9.88
CA THR A 64 1.52 -12.15 -9.02
C THR A 64 1.87 -11.87 -7.57
N ALA A 65 0.85 -11.62 -6.75
CA ALA A 65 1.05 -11.39 -5.32
C ALA A 65 1.59 -12.65 -4.65
N ASP A 66 2.64 -12.50 -3.84
CA ASP A 66 3.25 -13.63 -3.13
C ASP A 66 2.28 -14.29 -2.16
N GLY A 67 1.46 -13.49 -1.49
CA GLY A 67 0.45 -13.97 -0.55
C GLY A 67 -0.93 -14.20 -1.16
N GLY A 68 -1.09 -14.06 -2.48
CA GLY A 68 -2.39 -14.06 -3.12
C GLY A 68 -3.07 -12.69 -3.03
N GLY A 69 -4.31 -12.60 -3.45
CA GLY A 69 -5.10 -11.38 -3.38
C GLY A 69 -5.14 -10.58 -4.68
N PHE A 70 -4.11 -10.63 -5.50
CA PHE A 70 -4.14 -10.09 -6.85
C PHE A 70 -3.18 -10.86 -7.76
N GLY A 71 -3.47 -10.82 -9.04
CA GLY A 71 -2.63 -11.47 -10.04
C GLY A 71 -3.11 -11.12 -11.44
N SER A 72 -2.17 -10.92 -12.35
CA SER A 72 -2.46 -10.63 -13.74
C SER A 72 -2.38 -11.91 -14.60
N ASN A 73 -2.96 -11.84 -15.79
CA ASN A 73 -2.59 -12.70 -16.88
C ASN A 73 -1.20 -12.33 -17.41
N THR A 74 -0.68 -13.11 -18.34
CA THR A 74 0.56 -12.76 -19.02
C THR A 74 0.39 -11.42 -19.75
N LEU A 75 1.30 -10.50 -19.49
CA LEU A 75 1.33 -9.18 -20.10
C LEU A 75 2.36 -9.17 -21.21
N GLN A 76 1.91 -8.95 -22.44
CA GLN A 76 2.79 -8.67 -23.56
C GLN A 76 3.18 -7.20 -23.56
N ARG A 77 4.15 -6.83 -24.38
CA ARG A 77 4.58 -5.44 -24.49
C ARG A 77 3.40 -4.52 -24.77
N GLY A 78 3.25 -3.48 -23.95
CA GLY A 78 2.16 -2.52 -24.05
C GLY A 78 0.93 -2.87 -23.23
N ASP A 79 0.82 -4.09 -22.72
CA ASP A 79 -0.30 -4.51 -21.89
C ASP A 79 -0.21 -3.91 -20.48
N THR A 80 -1.37 -3.70 -19.87
CA THR A 80 -1.48 -3.15 -18.53
C THR A 80 -2.30 -4.07 -17.63
N PHE A 81 -2.00 -3.98 -16.34
CA PHE A 81 -2.78 -4.59 -15.27
C PHE A 81 -2.92 -3.58 -14.16
N SER A 82 -4.10 -3.49 -13.55
CA SER A 82 -4.32 -2.61 -12.41
C SER A 82 -5.04 -3.34 -11.29
N THR A 83 -4.77 -2.90 -10.06
CA THR A 83 -5.52 -3.36 -8.90
C THR A 83 -5.67 -2.22 -7.90
N THR A 84 -6.78 -2.23 -7.16
CA THR A 84 -7.08 -1.26 -6.13
C THR A 84 -6.83 -1.90 -4.77
N PHE A 85 -6.07 -1.21 -3.92
CA PHE A 85 -5.70 -1.69 -2.59
C PHE A 85 -6.63 -1.08 -1.55
N SER A 86 -7.54 -1.90 -1.02
CA SER A 86 -8.56 -1.46 -0.06
C SER A 86 -8.18 -1.71 1.40
N SER A 87 -7.04 -2.32 1.65
CA SER A 87 -6.55 -2.62 3.00
C SER A 87 -5.12 -2.16 3.17
N ALA A 88 -4.80 -1.60 4.33
CA ALA A 88 -3.42 -1.23 4.67
C ALA A 88 -2.56 -2.49 4.83
N GLY A 89 -1.28 -2.36 4.53
CA GLY A 89 -0.33 -3.46 4.66
C GLY A 89 0.82 -3.35 3.68
N THR A 90 1.69 -4.34 3.71
CA THR A 90 2.80 -4.48 2.77
C THR A 90 2.53 -5.70 1.90
N PHE A 91 2.51 -5.48 0.59
CA PHE A 91 2.18 -6.52 -0.39
C PHE A 91 3.36 -6.70 -1.31
N THR A 92 3.98 -7.87 -1.23
CA THR A 92 5.07 -8.23 -2.15
C THR A 92 4.51 -9.02 -3.32
N TYR A 93 5.15 -8.90 -4.46
CA TYR A 93 4.73 -9.59 -5.67
C TYR A 93 5.95 -9.96 -6.51
N MET A 94 5.72 -10.79 -7.49
CA MET A 94 6.76 -11.29 -8.38
C MET A 94 6.20 -11.52 -9.76
N CYS A 95 7.10 -11.74 -10.72
CA CYS A 95 6.78 -12.27 -12.03
C CYS A 95 7.04 -13.78 -12.03
N THR A 96 6.03 -14.60 -12.32
CA THR A 96 6.21 -16.06 -12.32
C THR A 96 7.01 -16.57 -13.50
N ILE A 97 7.05 -15.80 -14.58
CA ILE A 97 7.83 -16.14 -15.79
C ILE A 97 9.32 -15.89 -15.54
N HIS A 98 9.64 -14.85 -14.76
CA HIS A 98 11.01 -14.49 -14.40
C HIS A 98 11.08 -14.32 -12.87
N PRO A 99 11.22 -15.42 -12.10
CA PRO A 99 11.02 -15.39 -10.65
C PRO A 99 11.99 -14.52 -9.85
N SER A 100 13.07 -14.04 -10.46
CA SER A 100 13.98 -13.08 -9.82
C SER A 100 13.43 -11.66 -9.77
N MET A 101 12.34 -11.37 -10.53
CA MET A 101 11.70 -10.07 -10.53
C MET A 101 10.72 -9.96 -9.36
N HIS A 102 10.98 -9.03 -8.47
CA HIS A 102 10.15 -8.78 -7.28
C HIS A 102 9.81 -7.31 -7.15
N GLY A 103 8.68 -7.03 -6.52
CA GLY A 103 8.27 -5.69 -6.17
C GLY A 103 7.49 -5.65 -4.89
N THR A 104 7.27 -4.45 -4.38
CA THR A 104 6.57 -4.22 -3.11
C THR A 104 5.62 -3.04 -3.24
N ILE A 105 4.41 -3.21 -2.73
CA ILE A 105 3.44 -2.13 -2.57
C ILE A 105 3.19 -1.96 -1.07
N VAL A 106 3.43 -0.75 -0.57
CA VAL A 106 3.11 -0.37 0.81
C VAL A 106 1.84 0.46 0.79
N VAL A 107 0.84 0.04 1.54
CA VAL A 107 -0.47 0.71 1.62
C VAL A 107 -0.65 1.24 3.04
N ASN A 108 -0.79 2.53 3.17
CA ASN A 108 -0.96 3.21 4.47
C ASN A 108 -2.43 3.48 4.77
#